data_3ccc407de65cc3b0b53a9559467b2079
#
_entry.id   3ccc407de65cc3b0b53a9559467b2079
#
_cell.length_a   1.000
_cell.length_b   1.000
_cell.length_c   1.000
_cell.angle_alpha   90.00
_cell.angle_beta   90.00
_cell.angle_gamma   90.00
#
_symmetry.space_group_name_H-M   'P 1'
#
loop_
_entity.id
_entity.type
_entity.pdbx_description
1 polymer ?
#
loop_
_entity_poly.entity_id
_entity_poly.type
_entity_poly.pdbx_seq_one_letter_code
_entity_poly.pdbx_strand_id
1 'polypeptide(L)'
;MKKILNNKVVKVVASIIKGIFMVMLILFIFMVCLQRFSNNEISLFNFRIFTVISGSMEPKYKIGDVLISVETDPKDIKVGDVVSYHGEKRDLKDKVVTHQVMSIEKDDAGKYYFHTKGICENCLVEDPVVSENQLYGVVKYKVKTLSAIYKVVGTTAGLFFFIILPLIYIIGSEIIYTLLEKEEERRKKN
;
A
#
# COMPACT_ATOMS: atom_id res chain seq x y z
N MET A 1 22.57 7.64 36.43
CA MET A 1 22.36 7.20 35.05
C MET A 1 23.03 5.87 34.74
N LYS A 2 24.32 5.64 35.02
CA LYS A 2 25.04 4.36 34.79
C LYS A 2 24.37 3.12 35.44
N LYS A 3 23.82 3.22 36.66
CA LYS A 3 23.18 2.11 37.39
C LYS A 3 21.89 1.62 36.72
N ILE A 4 21.16 2.51 35.99
CA ILE A 4 19.95 2.20 35.27
C ILE A 4 20.27 1.50 33.95
N LEU A 5 21.24 2.00 33.20
CA LEU A 5 21.70 1.42 31.92
C LEU A 5 22.37 0.05 32.06
N ASN A 6 22.96 -0.25 33.23
CA ASN A 6 23.58 -1.55 33.48
C ASN A 6 22.59 -2.60 34.06
N ASN A 7 21.36 -2.22 34.29
CA ASN A 7 20.31 -3.13 34.72
C ASN A 7 19.96 -4.09 33.57
N LYS A 8 20.08 -5.40 33.84
CA LYS A 8 19.79 -6.46 32.87
C LYS A 8 18.39 -6.33 32.25
N VAL A 9 17.42 -5.92 33.03
CA VAL A 9 16.04 -5.69 32.59
C VAL A 9 15.96 -4.54 31.57
N VAL A 10 16.65 -3.41 31.84
CA VAL A 10 16.66 -2.25 30.91
C VAL A 10 17.33 -2.62 29.59
N LYS A 11 18.43 -3.40 29.61
CA LYS A 11 19.09 -3.87 28.39
C LYS A 11 18.17 -4.79 27.56
N VAL A 12 17.46 -5.71 28.23
CA VAL A 12 16.50 -6.61 27.56
C VAL A 12 15.34 -5.82 26.95
N VAL A 13 14.75 -4.89 27.69
CA VAL A 13 13.64 -4.05 27.21
C VAL A 13 14.08 -3.20 26.01
N ALA A 14 15.24 -2.57 26.10
CA ALA A 14 15.79 -1.77 24.98
C ALA A 14 16.05 -2.63 23.73
N SER A 15 16.56 -3.86 23.91
CA SER A 15 16.78 -4.81 22.82
C SER A 15 15.46 -5.24 22.16
N ILE A 16 14.43 -5.49 22.95
CA ILE A 16 13.08 -5.83 22.43
C ILE A 16 12.51 -4.65 21.62
N ILE A 17 12.57 -3.43 22.16
CA ILE A 17 12.08 -2.22 21.46
C ILE A 17 12.82 -2.04 20.13
N LYS A 18 14.16 -2.18 20.14
CA LYS A 18 14.99 -2.12 18.93
C LYS A 18 14.58 -3.19 17.91
N GLY A 19 14.34 -4.42 18.36
CA GLY A 19 13.87 -5.51 17.51
C GLY A 19 12.50 -5.19 16.87
N ILE A 20 11.56 -4.66 17.63
CA ILE A 20 10.24 -4.25 17.12
C ILE A 20 10.39 -3.17 16.05
N PHE A 21 11.20 -2.12 16.30
CA PHE A 21 11.43 -1.07 15.32
C PHE A 21 12.12 -1.59 14.05
N MET A 22 13.05 -2.52 14.19
CA MET A 22 13.74 -3.12 13.05
C MET A 22 12.78 -3.94 12.18
N VAL A 23 11.94 -4.75 12.79
CA VAL A 23 10.90 -5.53 12.09
C VAL A 23 9.91 -4.59 11.39
N MET A 24 9.46 -3.54 12.07
CA MET A 24 8.55 -2.54 11.49
C MET A 24 9.17 -1.84 10.28
N LEU A 25 10.45 -1.47 10.35
CA LEU A 25 11.18 -0.85 9.25
C LEU A 25 11.33 -1.79 8.05
N ILE A 26 11.67 -3.06 8.30
CA ILE A 26 11.78 -4.10 7.26
C ILE A 26 10.43 -4.31 6.57
N LEU A 27 9.34 -4.44 7.34
CA LEU A 27 8.00 -4.59 6.78
C LEU A 27 7.57 -3.37 5.97
N PHE A 28 7.94 -2.17 6.42
CA PHE A 28 7.66 -0.94 5.68
C PHE A 28 8.44 -0.88 4.36
N ILE A 29 9.74 -1.16 4.37
CA ILE A 29 10.58 -1.22 3.16
C ILE A 29 10.03 -2.28 2.20
N PHE A 30 9.68 -3.46 2.71
CA PHE A 30 9.10 -4.54 1.93
C PHE A 30 7.78 -4.10 1.26
N MET A 31 6.90 -3.41 2.00
CA MET A 31 5.65 -2.87 1.46
C MET A 31 5.90 -1.82 0.35
N VAL A 32 6.87 -0.92 0.55
CA VAL A 32 7.26 0.08 -0.47
C VAL A 32 7.85 -0.60 -1.70
N CYS A 33 8.69 -1.61 -1.51
CA CYS A 33 9.24 -2.41 -2.61
C CYS A 33 8.14 -3.12 -3.39
N LEU A 34 7.20 -3.78 -2.71
CA LEU A 34 6.06 -4.42 -3.37
C LEU A 34 5.25 -3.41 -4.20
N GLN A 35 4.98 -2.22 -3.66
CA GLN A 35 4.27 -1.17 -4.40
C GLN A 35 5.06 -0.68 -5.63
N ARG A 36 6.39 -0.58 -5.51
CA ARG A 36 7.23 -0.05 -6.58
C ARG A 36 7.49 -1.04 -7.70
N PHE A 37 7.68 -2.33 -7.37
CA PHE A 37 8.03 -3.38 -8.32
C PHE A 37 6.83 -4.16 -8.85
N SER A 38 5.68 -4.06 -8.17
CA SER A 38 4.51 -4.89 -8.50
C SER A 38 3.74 -4.41 -9.73
N ASN A 39 3.91 -3.20 -10.23
CA ASN A 39 3.09 -2.60 -11.32
C ASN A 39 1.59 -3.01 -11.27
N ASN A 40 1.10 -3.46 -10.12
CA ASN A 40 -0.22 -4.07 -9.89
C ASN A 40 -0.50 -5.35 -10.72
N GLU A 41 0.54 -6.00 -11.24
CA GLU A 41 0.41 -7.21 -12.08
C GLU A 41 0.45 -8.51 -11.27
N ILE A 42 0.83 -8.46 -9.99
CA ILE A 42 0.91 -9.66 -9.14
C ILE A 42 -0.46 -9.92 -8.53
N SER A 43 -1.13 -10.94 -9.05
CA SER A 43 -2.29 -11.56 -8.40
C SER A 43 -1.78 -12.61 -7.41
N LEU A 44 -2.11 -12.46 -6.13
CA LEU A 44 -1.91 -13.49 -5.12
C LEU A 44 -3.26 -14.17 -4.86
N PHE A 45 -3.36 -15.46 -5.19
CA PHE A 45 -4.61 -16.22 -5.00
C PHE A 45 -5.85 -15.56 -5.62
N ASN A 46 -5.76 -15.05 -6.85
CA ASN A 46 -6.82 -14.32 -7.56
C ASN A 46 -7.25 -12.99 -6.92
N PHE A 47 -6.45 -12.46 -5.98
CA PHE A 47 -6.69 -11.14 -5.37
C PHE A 47 -5.62 -10.15 -5.82
N ARG A 48 -6.04 -8.94 -6.12
CA ARG A 48 -5.14 -7.80 -6.37
C ARG A 48 -5.49 -6.67 -5.42
N ILE A 49 -4.46 -6.03 -4.87
CA ILE A 49 -4.62 -4.94 -3.91
C ILE A 49 -4.21 -3.65 -4.59
N PHE A 50 -5.11 -2.67 -4.60
CA PHE A 50 -4.89 -1.35 -5.17
C PHE A 50 -5.13 -0.26 -4.14
N THR A 51 -4.43 0.86 -4.31
CA THR A 51 -4.68 2.07 -3.53
C THR A 51 -5.31 3.13 -4.41
N VAL A 52 -6.39 3.74 -3.94
CA VAL A 52 -7.06 4.84 -4.63
C VAL A 52 -6.18 6.09 -4.58
N ILE A 53 -5.78 6.60 -5.74
CA ILE A 53 -4.90 7.77 -5.88
C ILE A 53 -5.61 9.00 -6.45
N SER A 54 -6.85 8.87 -6.91
CA SER A 54 -7.67 9.96 -7.47
C SER A 54 -9.08 9.97 -6.90
N GLY A 55 -9.77 11.11 -7.01
CA GLY A 55 -11.15 11.26 -6.54
C GLY A 55 -12.22 10.76 -7.51
N SER A 56 -11.87 10.10 -8.62
CA SER A 56 -12.84 9.68 -9.66
C SER A 56 -13.95 8.76 -9.15
N MET A 57 -13.75 8.11 -8.02
CA MET A 57 -14.72 7.18 -7.40
C MET A 57 -15.33 7.73 -6.10
N GLU A 58 -15.16 9.02 -5.82
CA GLU A 58 -15.86 9.65 -4.69
C GLU A 58 -17.36 9.79 -4.97
N PRO A 59 -18.20 9.65 -3.95
CA PRO A 59 -17.90 9.46 -2.52
C PRO A 59 -17.68 8.00 -2.10
N LYS A 60 -17.86 7.02 -2.99
CA LYS A 60 -17.80 5.57 -2.68
C LYS A 60 -16.41 5.14 -2.20
N TYR A 61 -15.37 5.54 -2.93
CA TYR A 61 -13.97 5.33 -2.58
C TYR A 61 -13.21 6.67 -2.57
N LYS A 62 -12.46 6.91 -1.52
CA LYS A 62 -11.71 8.15 -1.31
C LYS A 62 -10.22 7.92 -1.52
N ILE A 63 -9.49 8.97 -1.83
CA ILE A 63 -8.01 8.92 -1.94
C ILE A 63 -7.41 8.29 -0.69
N GLY A 64 -6.48 7.34 -0.89
CA GLY A 64 -5.84 6.56 0.16
C GLY A 64 -6.64 5.35 0.64
N ASP A 65 -7.81 5.07 0.06
CA ASP A 65 -8.51 3.81 0.33
C ASP A 65 -7.77 2.65 -0.33
N VAL A 66 -7.67 1.53 0.40
CA VAL A 66 -7.09 0.28 -0.09
C VAL A 66 -8.22 -0.67 -0.47
N LEU A 67 -8.21 -1.07 -1.73
CA LEU A 67 -9.25 -1.90 -2.34
C LEU A 67 -8.67 -3.27 -2.67
N ILE A 68 -9.50 -4.30 -2.54
CA ILE A 68 -9.21 -5.65 -3.02
C ILE A 68 -10.10 -5.93 -4.20
N SER A 69 -9.50 -6.16 -5.35
CA SER A 69 -10.12 -6.65 -6.55
C SER A 69 -9.95 -8.17 -6.64
N VAL A 70 -11.01 -8.85 -7.01
CA VAL A 70 -11.04 -10.31 -7.18
C VAL A 70 -11.17 -10.60 -8.66
N GLU A 71 -10.29 -11.42 -9.19
CA GLU A 71 -10.39 -11.89 -10.57
C GLU A 71 -11.75 -12.54 -10.78
N THR A 72 -12.46 -12.10 -11.80
CA THR A 72 -13.86 -12.48 -12.03
C THR A 72 -14.03 -12.76 -13.52
N ASP A 73 -14.70 -13.85 -13.86
CA ASP A 73 -15.02 -14.19 -15.24
C ASP A 73 -15.83 -13.03 -15.87
N PRO A 74 -15.47 -12.55 -17.06
CA PRO A 74 -16.18 -11.46 -17.75
C PRO A 74 -17.69 -11.65 -17.85
N LYS A 75 -18.16 -12.88 -17.99
CA LYS A 75 -19.61 -13.22 -18.04
C LYS A 75 -20.37 -12.95 -16.73
N ASP A 76 -19.66 -12.95 -15.60
CA ASP A 76 -20.24 -12.78 -14.26
C ASP A 76 -20.25 -11.33 -13.80
N ILE A 77 -19.59 -10.42 -14.56
CA ILE A 77 -19.56 -8.98 -14.30
C ILE A 77 -20.88 -8.36 -14.69
N LYS A 78 -21.40 -7.45 -13.87
CA LYS A 78 -22.69 -6.80 -14.06
C LYS A 78 -22.53 -5.28 -14.17
N VAL A 79 -23.50 -4.66 -14.83
CA VAL A 79 -23.66 -3.20 -14.80
C VAL A 79 -23.81 -2.75 -13.34
N GLY A 80 -23.06 -1.72 -12.96
CA GLY A 80 -22.97 -1.22 -11.59
C GLY A 80 -21.83 -1.81 -10.77
N ASP A 81 -21.19 -2.90 -11.21
CA ASP A 81 -19.97 -3.39 -10.58
C ASP A 81 -18.84 -2.38 -10.73
N VAL A 82 -17.95 -2.34 -9.75
CA VAL A 82 -16.71 -1.55 -9.85
C VAL A 82 -15.59 -2.50 -10.25
N VAL A 83 -14.97 -2.23 -11.38
CA VAL A 83 -13.89 -3.03 -11.93
C VAL A 83 -12.56 -2.31 -11.86
N SER A 84 -11.48 -3.06 -11.68
CA SER A 84 -10.12 -2.57 -11.85
C SER A 84 -9.56 -3.14 -13.13
N TYR A 85 -8.88 -2.31 -13.92
CA TYR A 85 -8.35 -2.70 -15.23
C TYR A 85 -7.09 -1.93 -15.60
N HIS A 86 -6.35 -2.44 -16.57
CA HIS A 86 -5.19 -1.79 -17.16
C HIS A 86 -5.64 -0.77 -18.23
N GLY A 87 -5.31 0.50 -18.00
CA GLY A 87 -5.59 1.54 -18.97
C GLY A 87 -4.58 1.53 -20.13
N GLU A 88 -5.08 1.49 -21.36
CA GLU A 88 -4.21 1.46 -22.55
C GLU A 88 -4.27 2.74 -23.38
N LYS A 89 -5.28 3.58 -23.18
CA LYS A 89 -5.56 4.73 -24.05
C LYS A 89 -5.63 6.06 -23.29
N ARG A 90 -5.31 7.14 -23.98
CA ARG A 90 -5.38 8.52 -23.49
C ARG A 90 -4.54 8.72 -22.21
N ASP A 91 -5.04 9.50 -21.30
CA ASP A 91 -4.48 9.83 -20.00
C ASP A 91 -4.46 8.67 -18.99
N LEU A 92 -5.16 7.57 -19.32
CA LEU A 92 -5.22 6.34 -18.52
C LEU A 92 -4.11 5.34 -18.89
N LYS A 93 -3.34 5.59 -19.95
CA LYS A 93 -2.32 4.67 -20.44
C LYS A 93 -1.34 4.28 -19.32
N ASP A 94 -1.06 2.98 -19.22
CA ASP A 94 -0.15 2.34 -18.26
C ASP A 94 -0.54 2.57 -16.78
N LYS A 95 -1.80 2.95 -16.52
CA LYS A 95 -2.33 3.12 -15.16
C LYS A 95 -3.32 2.03 -14.82
N VAL A 96 -3.38 1.70 -13.54
CA VAL A 96 -4.48 0.92 -13.00
C VAL A 96 -5.65 1.86 -12.73
N VAL A 97 -6.74 1.60 -13.41
CA VAL A 97 -7.99 2.36 -13.32
C VAL A 97 -9.01 1.55 -12.55
N THR A 98 -9.76 2.22 -11.69
CA THR A 98 -10.88 1.60 -10.95
C THR A 98 -12.12 2.44 -11.16
N HIS A 99 -13.04 1.96 -11.97
CA HIS A 99 -14.27 2.67 -12.34
C HIS A 99 -15.48 1.75 -12.34
N GLN A 100 -16.68 2.33 -12.43
CA GLN A 100 -17.93 1.58 -12.44
C GLN A 100 -18.33 1.19 -13.86
N VAL A 101 -18.81 -0.04 -14.04
CA VAL A 101 -19.35 -0.55 -15.29
C VAL A 101 -20.71 0.11 -15.53
N MET A 102 -20.83 0.82 -16.67
CA MET A 102 -22.04 1.51 -17.12
C MET A 102 -22.83 0.67 -18.10
N SER A 103 -22.17 -0.01 -19.02
CA SER A 103 -22.76 -0.95 -19.96
C SER A 103 -21.77 -2.04 -20.35
N ILE A 104 -22.30 -3.14 -20.86
CA ILE A 104 -21.52 -4.32 -21.28
C ILE A 104 -21.97 -4.69 -22.69
N GLU A 105 -21.03 -4.85 -23.57
CA GLU A 105 -21.26 -5.30 -24.94
C GLU A 105 -20.58 -6.67 -25.15
N LYS A 106 -21.14 -7.47 -26.01
CA LYS A 106 -20.59 -8.75 -26.43
C LYS A 106 -20.54 -8.80 -27.96
N ASP A 107 -19.38 -9.08 -28.52
CA ASP A 107 -19.25 -9.23 -29.98
C ASP A 107 -19.71 -10.59 -30.47
N ASP A 108 -19.77 -10.75 -31.81
CA ASP A 108 -20.18 -11.98 -32.46
C ASP A 108 -19.21 -13.15 -32.17
N ALA A 109 -17.98 -12.86 -31.77
CA ALA A 109 -17.00 -13.86 -31.35
C ALA A 109 -17.17 -14.26 -29.87
N GLY A 110 -18.11 -13.65 -29.16
CA GLY A 110 -18.41 -13.93 -27.76
C GLY A 110 -17.55 -13.17 -26.75
N LYS A 111 -16.72 -12.23 -27.19
CA LYS A 111 -15.84 -11.43 -26.38
C LYS A 111 -16.56 -10.26 -25.71
N TYR A 112 -16.24 -9.98 -24.45
CA TYR A 112 -16.87 -8.91 -23.67
C TYR A 112 -16.10 -7.60 -23.75
N TYR A 113 -16.84 -6.49 -23.83
CA TYR A 113 -16.37 -5.12 -23.79
C TYR A 113 -17.14 -4.33 -22.76
N PHE A 114 -16.44 -3.52 -21.96
CA PHE A 114 -17.00 -2.81 -20.82
C PHE A 114 -16.87 -1.31 -21.04
N HIS A 115 -17.98 -0.59 -20.92
CA HIS A 115 -17.99 0.86 -20.82
C HIS A 115 -17.94 1.22 -19.36
N THR A 116 -16.90 1.94 -18.97
CA THR A 116 -16.66 2.29 -17.57
C THR A 116 -16.63 3.80 -17.40
N LYS A 117 -16.91 4.26 -16.18
CA LYS A 117 -16.91 5.66 -15.83
C LYS A 117 -16.66 5.87 -14.34
N GLY A 118 -15.93 6.95 -14.00
CA GLY A 118 -15.87 7.44 -12.63
C GLY A 118 -17.23 7.95 -12.15
N ILE A 119 -17.52 7.80 -10.88
CA ILE A 119 -18.81 8.18 -10.27
C ILE A 119 -18.77 9.56 -9.59
N CYS A 120 -17.64 10.28 -9.67
CA CYS A 120 -17.53 11.60 -9.08
C CYS A 120 -18.49 12.59 -9.78
N GLU A 121 -18.90 13.65 -9.08
CA GLU A 121 -19.84 14.66 -9.58
C GLU A 121 -19.38 15.28 -10.90
N ASN A 122 -18.08 15.50 -11.08
CA ASN A 122 -17.49 16.10 -12.28
C ASN A 122 -16.99 15.06 -13.31
N CYS A 123 -17.21 13.77 -13.08
CA CYS A 123 -16.86 12.72 -14.01
C CYS A 123 -17.91 12.58 -15.11
N LEU A 124 -17.89 13.46 -16.11
CA LEU A 124 -18.92 13.53 -17.16
C LEU A 124 -18.62 12.63 -18.36
N VAL A 125 -17.35 12.28 -18.57
CA VAL A 125 -16.89 11.54 -19.76
C VAL A 125 -16.69 10.07 -19.41
N GLU A 126 -17.12 9.19 -20.29
CA GLU A 126 -16.83 7.76 -20.22
C GLU A 126 -15.38 7.47 -20.59
N ASP A 127 -14.86 6.39 -20.02
CA ASP A 127 -13.53 5.90 -20.36
C ASP A 127 -13.51 5.33 -21.79
N PRO A 128 -12.33 5.15 -22.37
CA PRO A 128 -12.20 4.30 -23.56
C PRO A 128 -12.70 2.89 -23.26
N VAL A 129 -13.35 2.27 -24.26
CA VAL A 129 -13.87 0.90 -24.14
C VAL A 129 -12.79 -0.05 -23.65
N VAL A 130 -13.11 -0.80 -22.60
CA VAL A 130 -12.22 -1.74 -21.93
C VAL A 130 -12.54 -3.16 -22.40
N SER A 131 -11.56 -3.87 -22.93
CA SER A 131 -11.71 -5.27 -23.32
C SER A 131 -11.54 -6.19 -22.11
N GLU A 132 -12.11 -7.40 -22.18
CA GLU A 132 -12.00 -8.40 -21.10
C GLU A 132 -10.56 -8.71 -20.70
N ASN A 133 -9.60 -8.66 -21.63
CA ASN A 133 -8.19 -8.94 -21.39
C ASN A 133 -7.49 -7.86 -20.55
N GLN A 134 -8.08 -6.67 -20.45
CA GLN A 134 -7.54 -5.57 -19.65
C GLN A 134 -8.00 -5.62 -18.18
N LEU A 135 -8.99 -6.47 -17.89
CA LEU A 135 -9.57 -6.55 -16.55
C LEU A 135 -8.62 -7.22 -15.56
N TYR A 136 -8.49 -6.60 -14.41
CA TYR A 136 -7.86 -7.21 -13.23
C TYR A 136 -8.88 -7.88 -12.32
N GLY A 137 -10.17 -7.51 -12.42
CA GLY A 137 -11.27 -8.08 -11.67
C GLY A 137 -12.22 -7.06 -11.09
N VAL A 138 -13.16 -7.55 -10.28
CA VAL A 138 -14.20 -6.75 -9.61
C VAL A 138 -13.75 -6.37 -8.20
N VAL A 139 -13.89 -5.10 -7.83
CA VAL A 139 -13.63 -4.63 -6.47
C VAL A 139 -14.68 -5.18 -5.52
N LYS A 140 -14.29 -6.10 -4.66
CA LYS A 140 -15.20 -6.74 -3.68
C LYS A 140 -15.08 -6.12 -2.29
N TYR A 141 -13.90 -5.65 -1.89
CA TYR A 141 -13.67 -5.20 -0.52
C TYR A 141 -12.88 -3.88 -0.48
N LYS A 142 -13.24 -3.04 0.49
CA LYS A 142 -12.44 -1.92 0.96
C LYS A 142 -11.88 -2.28 2.32
N VAL A 143 -10.55 -2.34 2.45
CA VAL A 143 -9.86 -2.72 3.69
C VAL A 143 -9.64 -1.49 4.55
N LYS A 144 -10.57 -1.20 5.45
CA LYS A 144 -10.56 0.01 6.30
C LYS A 144 -9.26 0.15 7.10
N THR A 145 -8.76 -0.94 7.69
CA THR A 145 -7.54 -0.94 8.50
C THR A 145 -6.31 -0.57 7.66
N LEU A 146 -6.13 -1.20 6.51
CA LEU A 146 -5.04 -0.86 5.59
C LEU A 146 -5.17 0.57 5.06
N SER A 147 -6.38 1.01 4.74
CA SER A 147 -6.65 2.38 4.31
C SER A 147 -6.24 3.40 5.37
N ALA A 148 -6.55 3.14 6.65
CA ALA A 148 -6.14 4.01 7.75
C ALA A 148 -4.61 4.06 7.90
N ILE A 149 -3.95 2.90 7.87
CA ILE A 149 -2.48 2.81 7.92
C ILE A 149 -1.87 3.56 6.75
N TYR A 150 -2.34 3.31 5.52
CA TYR A 150 -1.83 3.97 4.31
C TYR A 150 -1.95 5.50 4.39
N LYS A 151 -3.12 6.00 4.84
CA LYS A 151 -3.37 7.44 4.99
C LYS A 151 -2.45 8.10 6.01
N VAL A 152 -2.16 7.42 7.12
CA VAL A 152 -1.24 7.93 8.15
C VAL A 152 0.20 7.89 7.65
N VAL A 153 0.65 6.74 7.15
CA VAL A 153 2.04 6.54 6.68
C VAL A 153 2.37 7.41 5.47
N GLY A 154 1.40 7.65 4.57
CA GLY A 154 1.56 8.51 3.39
C GLY A 154 1.69 10.01 3.70
N THR A 155 1.52 10.43 4.97
CA THR A 155 1.74 11.82 5.38
C THR A 155 3.19 12.08 5.77
N THR A 156 3.63 13.35 5.69
CA THR A 156 4.96 13.77 6.17
C THR A 156 5.17 13.42 7.65
N ALA A 157 4.14 13.60 8.47
CA ALA A 157 4.17 13.21 9.88
C ALA A 157 4.32 11.70 10.04
N GLY A 158 3.57 10.91 9.28
CA GLY A 158 3.68 9.44 9.28
C GLY A 158 5.08 8.99 8.90
N LEU A 159 5.67 9.54 7.85
CA LEU A 159 7.02 9.24 7.42
C LEU A 159 8.04 9.54 8.55
N PHE A 160 7.88 10.67 9.23
CA PHE A 160 8.72 11.01 10.38
C PHE A 160 8.60 9.98 11.52
N PHE A 161 7.38 9.67 11.96
CA PHE A 161 7.17 8.78 13.11
C PHE A 161 7.50 7.32 12.80
N PHE A 162 7.24 6.83 11.59
CA PHE A 162 7.43 5.42 11.26
C PHE A 162 8.80 5.10 10.65
N ILE A 163 9.53 6.09 10.14
CA ILE A 163 10.86 5.89 9.54
C ILE A 163 11.93 6.65 10.31
N ILE A 164 11.83 7.97 10.38
CA ILE A 164 12.91 8.82 10.89
C ILE A 164 13.16 8.57 12.38
N LEU A 165 12.11 8.57 13.18
CA LEU A 165 12.22 8.41 14.62
C LEU A 165 12.77 7.03 15.05
N PRO A 166 12.31 5.88 14.49
CA PRO A 166 12.93 4.59 14.74
C PRO A 166 14.40 4.53 14.30
N LEU A 167 14.74 5.14 13.16
CA LEU A 167 16.11 5.17 12.66
C LEU A 167 17.04 5.94 13.60
N ILE A 168 16.63 7.11 14.06
CA ILE A 168 17.37 7.91 15.06
C ILE A 168 17.55 7.11 16.35
N TYR A 169 16.50 6.42 16.81
CA TYR A 169 16.58 5.58 18.02
C TYR A 169 17.60 4.44 17.85
N ILE A 170 17.56 3.72 16.73
CA ILE A 170 18.47 2.60 16.47
C ILE A 170 19.92 3.10 16.41
N ILE A 171 20.20 4.12 15.60
CA ILE A 171 21.55 4.68 15.44
C ILE A 171 22.05 5.29 16.78
N GLY A 172 21.23 6.09 17.44
CA GLY A 172 21.58 6.71 18.71
C GLY A 172 21.88 5.67 19.79
N SER A 173 21.10 4.60 19.88
CA SER A 173 21.34 3.51 20.83
C SER A 173 22.68 2.80 20.56
N GLU A 174 23.03 2.53 19.30
CA GLU A 174 24.33 1.92 18.94
C GLU A 174 25.52 2.81 19.32
N ILE A 175 25.42 4.10 19.02
CA ILE A 175 26.48 5.06 19.38
C ILE A 175 26.69 5.08 20.89
N ILE A 176 25.59 5.15 21.66
CA ILE A 176 25.67 5.19 23.13
C ILE A 176 26.28 3.88 23.66
N TYR A 177 25.87 2.71 23.17
CA TYR A 177 26.44 1.43 23.60
C TYR A 177 27.93 1.33 23.29
N THR A 178 28.35 1.72 22.09
CA THR A 178 29.77 1.69 21.68
C THR A 178 30.62 2.64 22.53
N LEU A 179 30.13 3.82 22.85
CA LEU A 179 30.83 4.77 23.71
C LEU A 179 31.00 4.26 25.13
N LEU A 180 29.95 3.64 25.70
CA LEU A 180 29.98 3.06 27.03
C LEU A 180 30.95 1.88 27.13
N GLU A 181 30.98 1.02 26.13
CA GLU A 181 31.91 -0.12 26.03
C GLU A 181 33.37 0.36 25.97
N LYS A 182 33.69 1.32 25.12
CA LYS A 182 35.02 1.92 25.07
C LYS A 182 35.46 2.58 26.39
N GLU A 183 34.53 3.22 27.11
CA GLU A 183 34.83 3.81 28.42
C GLU A 183 35.12 2.72 29.47
N GLU A 184 34.40 1.60 29.44
CA GLU A 184 34.66 0.45 30.34
C GLU A 184 36.03 -0.21 30.03
N GLU A 185 36.38 -0.38 28.75
CA GLU A 185 37.69 -0.93 28.37
C GLU A 185 38.83 0.00 28.81
N ARG A 186 38.70 1.32 28.68
CA ARG A 186 39.72 2.27 29.18
C ARG A 186 39.89 2.21 30.67
N ARG A 187 38.81 2.01 31.46
CA ARG A 187 38.86 1.87 32.89
C ARG A 187 39.49 0.57 33.39
N LYS A 188 39.43 -0.50 32.61
CA LYS A 188 40.07 -1.77 32.92
C LYS A 188 41.59 -1.79 32.61
N LYS A 189 42.05 -0.85 31.76
CA LYS A 189 43.48 -0.72 31.39
C LYS A 189 44.25 0.25 32.29
N ASN A 190 43.58 1.07 33.06
CA ASN A 190 44.14 1.95 34.07
C ASN A 190 43.92 1.37 35.47
#